data_58af9de02034adf68a2623e95b681125
#
_entry.id   58af9de02034adf68a2623e95b681125
#
_cell.length_a   1.000
_cell.length_b   1.000
_cell.length_c   1.000
_cell.angle_alpha   90.00
_cell.angle_beta   90.00
_cell.angle_gamma   90.00
#
_symmetry.space_group_name_H-M   'P 1'
#
loop_
_entity.id
_entity.type
_entity.pdbx_description
1 polymer ?
#
loop_
_entity_poly.entity_id
_entity_poly.type
_entity_poly.pdbx_seq_one_letter_code
_entity_poly.pdbx_strand_id
1 'polypeptide(L)'
;MNDYRILVVDDEEDLCEILKFNLENEGYEVDTANSAEEALKMNISSYHLLLLDVMMGEISGFKMANLLKKDKKTAQVPIIFITAKDTENDTVTGFNLGADDYISKPFSLREVIARVKAVLRRTATSDTEKAPEQLCYQSLVIDITKKKVSIDGEEVPLTKKEFEILFLLLQNKGRVFSREDILSRIWSDEVYVLDRTIDVNITRLRKKIGTYGKRIVT
;
A
#
# COMPACT_ATOMS: atom_id res chain seq x y z
N MET A 1 2.00 -8.64 24.56
CA MET A 1 2.07 -7.19 24.32
C MET A 1 2.55 -7.03 22.88
N ASN A 2 1.90 -6.22 22.10
CA ASN A 2 2.40 -5.90 20.76
C ASN A 2 3.51 -4.86 20.95
N ASP A 3 4.76 -5.21 20.65
CA ASP A 3 5.91 -4.28 20.77
C ASP A 3 5.97 -3.26 19.62
N TYR A 4 4.80 -2.92 19.04
CA TYR A 4 4.74 -1.96 17.95
C TYR A 4 4.56 -0.53 18.47
N ARG A 5 5.44 0.37 18.03
CA ARG A 5 5.38 1.80 18.30
C ARG A 5 4.81 2.53 17.10
N ILE A 6 3.84 3.38 17.33
CA ILE A 6 3.14 4.18 16.31
C ILE A 6 3.37 5.66 16.62
N LEU A 7 3.67 6.46 15.61
CA LEU A 7 3.69 7.91 15.72
C LEU A 7 2.47 8.49 15.00
N VAL A 8 1.69 9.28 15.71
CA VAL A 8 0.57 10.07 15.16
C VAL A 8 1.04 11.51 14.98
N VAL A 9 0.89 12.04 13.78
CA VAL A 9 1.28 13.42 13.45
C VAL A 9 0.09 14.14 12.81
N ASP A 10 -0.50 15.06 13.55
CA ASP A 10 -1.66 15.86 13.15
C ASP A 10 -1.63 17.17 13.93
N ASP A 11 -2.00 18.30 13.33
CA ASP A 11 -2.03 19.60 14.01
C ASP A 11 -3.29 19.79 14.87
N GLU A 12 -4.25 18.88 14.77
CA GLU A 12 -5.41 18.79 15.66
C GLU A 12 -5.05 17.98 16.93
N GLU A 13 -4.69 18.66 18.04
CA GLU A 13 -4.27 18.03 19.29
C GLU A 13 -5.31 17.04 19.84
N ASP A 14 -6.61 17.43 19.81
CA ASP A 14 -7.71 16.57 20.26
C ASP A 14 -7.78 15.26 19.44
N LEU A 15 -7.51 15.33 18.14
CA LEU A 15 -7.50 14.15 17.28
C LEU A 15 -6.31 13.24 17.60
N CYS A 16 -5.14 13.83 17.85
CA CYS A 16 -3.96 13.10 18.32
C CYS A 16 -4.25 12.33 19.63
N GLU A 17 -4.90 12.97 20.61
CA GLU A 17 -5.25 12.34 21.88
C GLU A 17 -6.26 11.19 21.68
N ILE A 18 -7.29 11.40 20.88
CA ILE A 18 -8.30 10.38 20.56
C ILE A 18 -7.66 9.16 19.89
N LEU A 19 -6.81 9.38 18.89
CA LEU A 19 -6.12 8.30 18.19
C LEU A 19 -5.17 7.56 19.12
N LYS A 20 -4.37 8.30 19.91
CA LYS A 20 -3.46 7.74 20.89
C LYS A 20 -4.20 6.83 21.86
N PHE A 21 -5.23 7.33 22.54
CA PHE A 21 -6.01 6.57 23.51
C PHE A 21 -6.58 5.27 22.92
N ASN A 22 -7.14 5.33 21.71
CA ASN A 22 -7.75 4.15 21.09
C ASN A 22 -6.71 3.13 20.61
N LEU A 23 -5.57 3.57 20.10
CA LEU A 23 -4.49 2.68 19.67
C LEU A 23 -3.76 2.06 20.87
N GLU A 24 -3.58 2.80 21.96
CA GLU A 24 -3.03 2.25 23.22
C GLU A 24 -3.95 1.17 23.82
N ASN A 25 -5.27 1.33 23.73
CA ASN A 25 -6.24 0.30 24.12
C ASN A 25 -6.15 -0.98 23.26
N GLU A 26 -5.65 -0.88 22.03
CA GLU A 26 -5.34 -2.03 21.16
C GLU A 26 -3.97 -2.66 21.45
N GLY A 27 -3.23 -2.11 22.42
CA GLY A 27 -1.95 -2.63 22.92
C GLY A 27 -0.72 -2.13 22.19
N TYR A 28 -0.81 -0.98 21.47
CA TYR A 28 0.32 -0.32 20.82
C TYR A 28 0.97 0.71 21.78
N GLU A 29 2.26 0.99 21.60
CA GLU A 29 2.90 2.18 22.14
C GLU A 29 2.67 3.35 21.18
N VAL A 30 2.15 4.49 21.66
CA VAL A 30 1.80 5.60 20.78
C VAL A 30 2.39 6.92 21.27
N ASP A 31 3.19 7.53 20.40
CA ASP A 31 3.64 8.91 20.58
C ASP A 31 2.85 9.82 19.61
N THR A 32 2.77 11.09 19.95
CA THR A 32 2.10 12.12 19.14
C THR A 32 3.03 13.28 18.87
N ALA A 33 2.83 13.96 17.74
CA ALA A 33 3.48 15.22 17.39
C ALA A 33 2.45 16.13 16.70
N ASN A 34 2.44 17.41 17.06
CA ASN A 34 1.45 18.37 16.56
C ASN A 34 1.92 19.12 15.32
N SER A 35 3.05 18.73 14.76
CA SER A 35 3.57 19.24 13.49
C SER A 35 4.61 18.30 12.88
N ALA A 36 4.83 18.44 11.58
CA ALA A 36 5.90 17.72 10.90
C ALA A 36 7.29 18.10 11.44
N GLU A 37 7.48 19.37 11.83
CA GLU A 37 8.73 19.90 12.39
C GLU A 37 9.06 19.27 13.75
N GLU A 38 8.04 19.04 14.57
CA GLU A 38 8.18 18.35 15.84
C GLU A 38 8.52 16.88 15.61
N ALA A 39 7.75 16.20 14.76
CA ALA A 39 7.95 14.81 14.42
C ALA A 39 9.35 14.53 13.84
N LEU A 40 9.87 15.41 12.98
CA LEU A 40 11.19 15.29 12.39
C LEU A 40 12.36 15.40 13.38
N LYS A 41 12.11 15.92 14.60
CA LYS A 41 13.10 15.91 15.69
C LYS A 41 13.13 14.59 16.47
N MET A 42 12.11 13.75 16.29
CA MET A 42 12.00 12.46 16.94
C MET A 42 12.81 11.39 16.21
N ASN A 43 13.08 10.28 16.89
CA ASN A 43 13.76 9.15 16.27
C ASN A 43 12.76 8.32 15.42
N ILE A 44 12.47 8.78 14.22
CA ILE A 44 11.47 8.16 13.33
C ILE A 44 11.79 6.68 13.04
N SER A 45 13.05 6.30 12.98
CA SER A 45 13.45 4.91 12.71
C SER A 45 13.07 3.92 13.82
N SER A 46 12.67 4.41 15.01
CA SER A 46 12.19 3.57 16.11
C SER A 46 10.70 3.24 16.03
N TYR A 47 9.96 3.86 15.11
CA TYR A 47 8.55 3.60 14.92
C TYR A 47 8.31 2.53 13.86
N HIS A 48 7.25 1.77 14.07
CA HIS A 48 6.80 0.70 13.18
C HIS A 48 5.72 1.17 12.20
N LEU A 49 5.13 2.34 12.46
CA LEU A 49 4.10 2.96 11.61
C LEU A 49 3.97 4.45 11.94
N LEU A 50 3.75 5.27 10.91
CA LEU A 50 3.32 6.66 11.05
C LEU A 50 1.87 6.81 10.57
N LEU A 51 1.03 7.46 11.38
CA LEU A 51 -0.23 8.06 10.95
C LEU A 51 0.04 9.55 10.74
N LEU A 52 -0.11 10.03 9.51
CA LEU A 52 0.40 11.34 9.12
C LEU A 52 -0.71 12.15 8.45
N ASP A 53 -1.14 13.23 9.07
CA ASP A 53 -2.04 14.16 8.42
C ASP A 53 -1.35 14.84 7.22
N VAL A 54 -2.10 15.02 6.15
CA VAL A 54 -1.59 15.67 4.94
C VAL A 54 -1.57 17.19 5.09
N MET A 55 -2.61 17.74 5.74
CA MET A 55 -2.85 19.18 5.82
C MET A 55 -2.34 19.76 7.14
N MET A 56 -1.04 19.92 7.27
CA MET A 56 -0.40 20.56 8.44
C MET A 56 0.37 21.80 8.00
N GLY A 57 0.57 22.72 8.92
CA GLY A 57 1.32 23.96 8.87
C GLY A 57 2.32 24.21 7.73
N GLU A 58 3.58 24.54 8.07
CA GLU A 58 4.61 24.90 7.07
C GLU A 58 5.14 23.70 6.28
N ILE A 59 5.25 22.53 6.94
CA ILE A 59 5.64 21.27 6.30
C ILE A 59 4.41 20.38 6.23
N SER A 60 3.87 20.16 5.03
CA SER A 60 2.78 19.22 4.81
C SER A 60 3.22 17.77 5.05
N GLY A 61 2.27 16.88 5.36
CA GLY A 61 2.54 15.45 5.51
C GLY A 61 3.20 14.83 4.28
N PHE A 62 2.83 15.24 3.09
CA PHE A 62 3.50 14.78 1.86
C PHE A 62 4.97 15.20 1.78
N LYS A 63 5.27 16.44 2.18
CA LYS A 63 6.65 16.93 2.21
C LYS A 63 7.48 16.17 3.25
N MET A 64 6.90 15.92 4.43
CA MET A 64 7.52 15.09 5.46
C MET A 64 7.78 13.67 4.96
N ALA A 65 6.78 13.00 4.40
CA ALA A 65 6.92 11.66 3.87
C ALA A 65 8.02 11.55 2.79
N ASN A 66 8.10 12.53 1.89
CA ASN A 66 9.15 12.59 0.88
C ASN A 66 10.56 12.71 1.50
N LEU A 67 10.71 13.47 2.59
CA LEU A 67 11.97 13.55 3.32
C LEU A 67 12.32 12.20 3.94
N LEU A 68 11.37 11.56 4.61
CA LEU A 68 11.57 10.26 5.26
C LEU A 68 11.90 9.14 4.26
N LYS A 69 11.23 9.11 3.11
CA LYS A 69 11.47 8.07 2.08
C LYS A 69 12.82 8.23 1.36
N LYS A 70 13.45 9.42 1.42
CA LYS A 70 14.81 9.66 0.89
C LYS A 70 15.93 9.26 1.86
N ASP A 71 15.66 9.19 3.15
CA ASP A 71 16.64 8.74 4.15
C ASP A 71 16.55 7.22 4.30
N LYS A 72 17.67 6.53 4.08
CA LYS A 72 17.76 5.07 4.17
C LYS A 72 17.34 4.50 5.53
N LYS A 73 17.45 5.27 6.61
CA LYS A 73 17.08 4.84 7.97
C LYS A 73 15.58 4.85 8.20
N THR A 74 14.86 5.74 7.54
CA THR A 74 13.42 5.95 7.72
C THR A 74 12.59 5.52 6.52
N ALA A 75 13.23 5.25 5.38
CA ALA A 75 12.54 4.89 4.13
C ALA A 75 11.62 3.67 4.23
N GLN A 76 11.95 2.74 5.12
CA GLN A 76 11.19 1.49 5.32
C GLN A 76 10.03 1.65 6.32
N VAL A 77 9.98 2.76 7.07
CA VAL A 77 8.88 2.99 8.02
C VAL A 77 7.60 3.22 7.21
N PRO A 78 6.55 2.41 7.42
CA PRO A 78 5.30 2.55 6.70
C PRO A 78 4.56 3.81 7.13
N ILE A 79 3.82 4.39 6.18
CA ILE A 79 3.06 5.62 6.37
C ILE A 79 1.63 5.39 5.91
N ILE A 80 0.68 5.66 6.81
CA ILE A 80 -0.74 5.83 6.48
C ILE A 80 -1.04 7.31 6.51
N PHE A 81 -1.49 7.87 5.39
CA PHE A 81 -1.96 9.26 5.37
C PHE A 81 -3.39 9.37 5.87
N ILE A 82 -3.62 10.42 6.65
CA ILE A 82 -4.95 10.87 7.03
C ILE A 82 -5.21 12.19 6.29
N THR A 83 -6.29 12.31 5.54
CA THR A 83 -6.52 13.49 4.69
C THR A 83 -7.98 13.89 4.61
N ALA A 84 -8.26 15.19 4.57
CA ALA A 84 -9.58 15.69 4.20
C ALA A 84 -9.82 15.37 2.71
N LYS A 85 -10.99 14.77 2.42
CA LYS A 85 -11.37 14.27 1.11
C LYS A 85 -11.64 15.43 0.16
N ASP A 86 -10.65 15.89 -0.64
CA ASP A 86 -11.02 16.87 -1.67
C ASP A 86 -10.18 16.93 -2.95
N THR A 87 -9.21 16.03 -3.18
CA THR A 87 -8.68 15.92 -4.55
C THR A 87 -8.26 14.49 -4.87
N GLU A 88 -8.77 13.95 -6.00
CA GLU A 88 -8.23 12.74 -6.64
C GLU A 88 -6.72 12.85 -6.88
N ASN A 89 -6.21 14.08 -7.03
CA ASN A 89 -4.79 14.38 -7.18
C ASN A 89 -3.95 14.09 -5.94
N ASP A 90 -4.48 14.24 -4.71
CA ASP A 90 -3.72 14.00 -3.48
C ASP A 90 -3.51 12.53 -3.22
N THR A 91 -4.49 11.69 -3.55
CA THR A 91 -4.39 10.24 -3.45
C THR A 91 -3.34 9.69 -4.43
N VAL A 92 -3.31 10.20 -5.66
CA VAL A 92 -2.33 9.82 -6.70
C VAL A 92 -0.93 10.29 -6.33
N THR A 93 -0.80 11.53 -5.82
CA THR A 93 0.50 12.10 -5.39
C THR A 93 1.08 11.31 -4.22
N GLY A 94 0.26 10.90 -3.27
CA GLY A 94 0.72 10.17 -2.12
C GLY A 94 1.11 8.72 -2.42
N PHE A 95 0.39 8.00 -3.31
CA PHE A 95 0.82 6.67 -3.76
C PHE A 95 2.16 6.71 -4.51
N ASN A 96 2.41 7.77 -5.29
CA ASN A 96 3.70 8.00 -5.94
C ASN A 96 4.82 8.31 -4.93
N LEU A 97 4.49 8.79 -3.72
CA LEU A 97 5.42 9.04 -2.62
C LEU A 97 5.70 7.80 -1.76
N GLY A 98 5.12 6.64 -2.09
CA GLY A 98 5.37 5.38 -1.39
C GLY A 98 4.60 5.24 -0.08
N ALA A 99 3.39 5.79 0.00
CA ALA A 99 2.46 5.53 1.10
C ALA A 99 1.96 4.09 1.09
N ASP A 100 1.75 3.55 2.28
CA ASP A 100 1.29 2.18 2.46
C ASP A 100 -0.25 2.08 2.52
N ASP A 101 -0.93 3.15 2.94
CA ASP A 101 -2.41 3.27 2.92
C ASP A 101 -2.87 4.73 3.11
N TYR A 102 -4.20 4.96 2.94
CA TYR A 102 -4.88 6.26 3.08
C TYR A 102 -6.16 6.13 3.88
N ILE A 103 -6.45 7.16 4.68
CA ILE A 103 -7.69 7.32 5.44
C ILE A 103 -8.27 8.70 5.15
N SER A 104 -9.49 8.76 4.64
CA SER A 104 -10.18 10.03 4.37
C SER A 104 -10.93 10.52 5.61
N LYS A 105 -10.73 11.78 5.98
CA LYS A 105 -11.59 12.47 6.98
C LYS A 105 -12.97 12.81 6.34
N PRO A 106 -14.11 12.58 7.00
CA PRO A 106 -14.26 11.97 8.32
C PRO A 106 -14.14 10.44 8.28
N PHE A 107 -13.49 9.86 9.28
CA PHE A 107 -13.27 8.43 9.41
C PHE A 107 -13.85 7.88 10.73
N SER A 108 -14.01 6.58 10.82
CA SER A 108 -14.30 5.90 12.07
C SER A 108 -13.02 5.37 12.72
N LEU A 109 -12.96 5.36 14.06
CA LEU A 109 -11.84 4.75 14.79
C LEU A 109 -11.63 3.28 14.44
N ARG A 110 -12.72 2.55 14.15
CA ARG A 110 -12.66 1.15 13.68
C ARG A 110 -11.92 1.02 12.35
N GLU A 111 -12.12 1.97 11.46
CA GLU A 111 -11.41 2.00 10.17
C GLU A 111 -9.92 2.22 10.38
N VAL A 112 -9.53 3.22 11.20
CA VAL A 112 -8.13 3.49 11.53
C VAL A 112 -7.46 2.24 12.11
N ILE A 113 -8.05 1.63 13.13
CA ILE A 113 -7.53 0.42 13.78
C ILE A 113 -7.38 -0.74 12.78
N ALA A 114 -8.37 -0.94 11.92
CA ALA A 114 -8.33 -2.01 10.91
C ALA A 114 -7.19 -1.81 9.90
N ARG A 115 -6.96 -0.57 9.44
CA ARG A 115 -5.89 -0.24 8.51
C ARG A 115 -4.51 -0.32 9.16
N VAL A 116 -4.36 0.18 10.40
CA VAL A 116 -3.14 0.03 11.21
C VAL A 116 -2.77 -1.44 11.33
N LYS A 117 -3.72 -2.30 11.75
CA LYS A 117 -3.48 -3.74 11.84
C LYS A 117 -3.08 -4.37 10.51
N ALA A 118 -3.70 -3.94 9.42
CA ALA A 118 -3.40 -4.46 8.09
C ALA A 118 -1.99 -4.08 7.61
N VAL A 119 -1.56 -2.83 7.84
CA VAL A 119 -0.22 -2.36 7.47
C VAL A 119 0.84 -3.02 8.34
N LEU A 120 0.69 -3.00 9.67
CA LEU A 120 1.65 -3.63 10.59
C LEU A 120 1.82 -5.14 10.34
N ARG A 121 0.73 -5.85 10.00
CA ARG A 121 0.83 -7.26 9.61
C ARG A 121 1.69 -7.48 8.37
N ARG A 122 1.63 -6.58 7.37
CA ARG A 122 2.48 -6.65 6.17
C ARG A 122 3.94 -6.42 6.48
N THR A 123 4.24 -5.53 7.43
CA THR A 123 5.62 -5.22 7.84
C THR A 123 6.20 -6.28 8.78
N ALA A 124 5.39 -6.85 9.68
CA ALA A 124 5.82 -7.95 10.56
C ALA A 124 6.25 -9.20 9.78
N THR A 125 5.62 -9.46 8.63
CA THR A 125 6.07 -10.53 7.72
C THR A 125 7.37 -10.16 6.98
N SER A 126 7.83 -8.90 7.04
CA SER A 126 9.09 -8.47 6.41
C SER A 126 10.33 -8.75 7.26
N ASP A 127 10.19 -8.92 8.59
CA ASP A 127 11.33 -9.19 9.48
C ASP A 127 11.66 -10.69 9.62
N THR A 128 10.75 -11.59 9.22
CA THR A 128 10.96 -13.04 9.26
C THR A 128 10.92 -13.73 7.90
N GLU A 129 10.34 -13.07 6.89
CA GLU A 129 10.48 -13.48 5.48
C GLU A 129 10.63 -12.20 4.65
N LYS A 130 11.74 -12.06 3.89
CA LYS A 130 11.78 -11.15 2.74
C LYS A 130 10.45 -11.29 2.02
N ALA A 131 9.74 -10.17 1.76
CA ALA A 131 8.57 -10.22 0.88
C ALA A 131 8.94 -11.16 -0.26
N PRO A 132 8.16 -12.21 -0.53
CA PRO A 132 8.63 -13.26 -1.41
C PRO A 132 9.05 -12.61 -2.71
N GLU A 133 10.38 -12.64 -3.02
CA GLU A 133 10.89 -12.12 -4.29
C GLU A 133 10.14 -12.78 -5.45
N GLN A 134 9.42 -13.85 -5.11
CA GLN A 134 8.65 -14.66 -6.04
C GLN A 134 7.28 -15.05 -5.46
N LEU A 135 6.22 -14.87 -6.24
CA LEU A 135 4.92 -15.46 -5.99
C LEU A 135 4.80 -16.76 -6.77
N CYS A 136 4.51 -17.86 -6.05
CA CYS A 136 4.37 -19.17 -6.67
C CYS A 136 2.92 -19.65 -6.66
N TYR A 137 2.49 -20.24 -7.74
CA TYR A 137 1.26 -21.01 -7.85
C TYR A 137 1.52 -22.27 -8.67
N GLN A 138 1.73 -23.41 -8.00
CA GLN A 138 2.25 -24.62 -8.59
C GLN A 138 3.60 -24.36 -9.29
N SER A 139 3.75 -24.63 -10.59
CA SER A 139 4.96 -24.33 -11.33
C SER A 139 5.00 -22.92 -11.98
N LEU A 140 3.93 -22.12 -11.82
CA LEU A 140 3.94 -20.73 -12.24
C LEU A 140 4.62 -19.89 -11.14
N VAL A 141 5.69 -19.20 -11.50
CA VAL A 141 6.48 -18.35 -10.61
C VAL A 141 6.52 -16.92 -11.16
N ILE A 142 6.18 -15.94 -10.33
CA ILE A 142 6.36 -14.51 -10.62
C ILE A 142 7.54 -13.99 -9.82
N ASP A 143 8.60 -13.57 -10.48
CA ASP A 143 9.69 -12.79 -9.89
C ASP A 143 9.25 -11.32 -9.84
N ILE A 144 8.96 -10.84 -8.63
CA ILE A 144 8.40 -9.50 -8.42
C ILE A 144 9.45 -8.43 -8.69
N THR A 145 10.69 -8.71 -8.31
CA THR A 145 11.82 -7.76 -8.44
C THR A 145 12.21 -7.58 -9.90
N LYS A 146 12.31 -8.68 -10.65
CA LYS A 146 12.66 -8.65 -12.07
C LYS A 146 11.47 -8.41 -12.99
N LYS A 147 10.23 -8.44 -12.44
CA LYS A 147 8.96 -8.38 -13.21
C LYS A 147 8.89 -9.45 -14.31
N LYS A 148 9.35 -10.66 -13.99
CA LYS A 148 9.37 -11.80 -14.89
C LYS A 148 8.43 -12.89 -14.41
N VAL A 149 7.91 -13.66 -15.37
CA VAL A 149 7.07 -14.83 -15.11
C VAL A 149 7.70 -16.05 -15.75
N SER A 150 7.71 -17.15 -15.04
CA SER A 150 8.14 -18.45 -15.58
C SER A 150 7.12 -19.54 -15.25
N ILE A 151 7.05 -20.57 -16.09
CA ILE A 151 6.25 -21.79 -15.89
C ILE A 151 7.17 -22.97 -16.17
N ASP A 152 7.26 -23.89 -15.21
CA ASP A 152 8.18 -25.05 -15.27
C ASP A 152 9.65 -24.64 -15.53
N GLY A 153 10.02 -23.43 -15.07
CA GLY A 153 11.36 -22.86 -15.26
C GLY A 153 11.57 -22.08 -16.58
N GLU A 154 10.64 -22.15 -17.52
CA GLU A 154 10.71 -21.40 -18.78
C GLU A 154 10.08 -20.02 -18.67
N GLU A 155 10.77 -18.98 -19.17
CA GLU A 155 10.29 -17.60 -19.11
C GLU A 155 9.11 -17.39 -20.06
N VAL A 156 8.01 -16.85 -19.52
CA VAL A 156 6.81 -16.45 -20.29
C VAL A 156 6.83 -14.93 -20.49
N PRO A 157 7.01 -14.44 -21.72
CA PRO A 157 7.08 -13.00 -22.00
C PRO A 157 5.70 -12.35 -21.87
N LEU A 158 5.52 -11.56 -20.80
CA LEU A 158 4.32 -10.75 -20.59
C LEU A 158 4.61 -9.27 -20.85
N THR A 159 3.59 -8.55 -21.35
CA THR A 159 3.62 -7.09 -21.34
C THR A 159 3.45 -6.57 -19.92
N LYS A 160 3.79 -5.30 -19.66
CA LYS A 160 3.65 -4.66 -18.35
C LYS A 160 2.22 -4.85 -17.79
N LYS A 161 1.19 -4.59 -18.59
CA LYS A 161 -0.22 -4.71 -18.16
C LYS A 161 -0.65 -6.17 -17.91
N GLU A 162 -0.20 -7.12 -18.74
CA GLU A 162 -0.45 -8.55 -18.50
C GLU A 162 0.21 -9.03 -17.21
N PHE A 163 1.42 -8.57 -16.91
CA PHE A 163 2.12 -8.87 -15.67
C PHE A 163 1.35 -8.30 -14.45
N GLU A 164 0.96 -7.02 -14.51
CA GLU A 164 0.22 -6.34 -13.44
C GLU A 164 -1.13 -7.03 -13.15
N ILE A 165 -1.86 -7.46 -14.19
CA ILE A 165 -3.10 -8.24 -14.02
C ILE A 165 -2.81 -9.59 -13.35
N LEU A 166 -1.84 -10.35 -13.83
CA LEU A 166 -1.48 -11.65 -13.27
C LEU A 166 -1.06 -11.53 -11.80
N PHE A 167 -0.26 -10.53 -11.51
CA PHE A 167 0.21 -10.23 -10.16
C PHE A 167 -0.95 -9.89 -9.22
N LEU A 168 -1.87 -9.00 -9.65
CA LEU A 168 -3.07 -8.64 -8.89
C LEU A 168 -3.93 -9.87 -8.55
N LEU A 169 -4.17 -10.72 -9.53
CA LEU A 169 -5.00 -11.92 -9.36
C LEU A 169 -4.33 -12.95 -8.44
N LEU A 170 -3.02 -13.16 -8.57
CA LEU A 170 -2.27 -14.11 -7.74
C LEU A 170 -2.11 -13.64 -6.29
N GLN A 171 -1.94 -12.34 -6.06
CA GLN A 171 -1.95 -11.79 -4.69
C GLN A 171 -3.29 -11.96 -3.98
N ASN A 172 -4.39 -12.01 -4.75
CA ASN A 172 -5.75 -12.02 -4.22
C ASN A 172 -6.52 -13.26 -4.67
N LYS A 173 -5.92 -14.44 -4.48
CA LYS A 173 -6.55 -15.73 -4.88
C LYS A 173 -7.95 -15.88 -4.27
N GLY A 174 -8.91 -16.27 -5.09
CA GLY A 174 -10.31 -16.49 -4.67
C GLY A 174 -11.15 -15.20 -4.57
N ARG A 175 -10.56 -14.02 -4.79
CA ARG A 175 -11.31 -12.76 -4.85
C ARG A 175 -11.80 -12.49 -6.27
N VAL A 176 -13.04 -12.03 -6.38
CA VAL A 176 -13.62 -11.54 -7.65
C VAL A 176 -13.33 -10.05 -7.78
N PHE A 177 -12.88 -9.62 -8.95
CA PHE A 177 -12.67 -8.22 -9.30
C PHE A 177 -13.62 -7.82 -10.43
N SER A 178 -14.27 -6.68 -10.29
CA SER A 178 -14.99 -6.06 -11.41
C SER A 178 -14.00 -5.52 -12.46
N ARG A 179 -14.50 -5.20 -13.67
CA ARG A 179 -13.66 -4.53 -14.67
C ARG A 179 -13.17 -3.17 -14.17
N GLU A 180 -14.03 -2.42 -13.52
CA GLU A 180 -13.71 -1.11 -12.90
C GLU A 180 -12.62 -1.24 -11.84
N ASP A 181 -12.68 -2.29 -10.98
CA ASP A 181 -11.62 -2.56 -9.99
C ASP A 181 -10.26 -2.82 -10.64
N ILE A 182 -10.22 -3.54 -11.75
CA ILE A 182 -8.98 -3.83 -12.47
C ILE A 182 -8.48 -2.57 -13.20
N LEU A 183 -9.39 -1.81 -13.80
CA LEU A 183 -9.08 -0.59 -14.52
C LEU A 183 -8.48 0.46 -13.60
N SER A 184 -9.13 0.76 -12.48
CA SER A 184 -8.69 1.75 -11.52
C SER A 184 -7.32 1.41 -10.88
N ARG A 185 -6.99 0.12 -10.72
CA ARG A 185 -5.73 -0.33 -10.11
C ARG A 185 -4.56 -0.40 -11.08
N ILE A 186 -4.82 -0.68 -12.37
CA ILE A 186 -3.76 -0.99 -13.35
C ILE A 186 -3.62 0.11 -14.40
N TRP A 187 -4.66 0.90 -14.65
CA TRP A 187 -4.69 2.00 -15.61
C TRP A 187 -4.97 3.36 -14.97
N SER A 188 -4.69 3.53 -13.68
CA SER A 188 -4.91 4.78 -12.94
C SER A 188 -4.33 6.03 -13.62
N ASP A 189 -3.26 5.88 -14.39
CA ASP A 189 -2.54 6.98 -15.04
C ASP A 189 -3.03 7.28 -16.49
N GLU A 190 -4.00 6.52 -17.00
CA GLU A 190 -4.46 6.64 -18.39
C GLU A 190 -5.88 7.20 -18.44
N VAL A 191 -6.04 8.42 -18.94
CA VAL A 191 -7.28 9.22 -18.91
C VAL A 191 -8.45 8.61 -19.71
N TYR A 192 -8.21 7.72 -20.68
CA TYR A 192 -9.26 7.05 -21.48
C TYR A 192 -8.90 5.61 -21.81
N VAL A 193 -9.29 4.66 -20.99
CA VAL A 193 -9.17 3.24 -21.32
C VAL A 193 -10.56 2.62 -21.39
N LEU A 194 -10.89 1.99 -22.51
CA LEU A 194 -12.18 1.29 -22.70
C LEU A 194 -12.15 -0.06 -21.97
N ASP A 195 -13.29 -0.49 -21.40
CA ASP A 195 -13.47 -1.78 -20.72
C ASP A 195 -12.99 -2.99 -21.55
N ARG A 196 -13.13 -2.90 -22.87
CA ARG A 196 -12.62 -3.90 -23.82
C ARG A 196 -11.12 -4.14 -23.75
N THR A 197 -10.35 -3.15 -23.27
CA THR A 197 -8.89 -3.28 -23.10
C THR A 197 -8.54 -4.35 -22.08
N ILE A 198 -9.33 -4.47 -21.01
CA ILE A 198 -9.16 -5.50 -19.97
C ILE A 198 -9.39 -6.87 -20.56
N ASP A 199 -10.51 -7.06 -21.27
CA ASP A 199 -10.89 -8.37 -21.85
C ASP A 199 -9.84 -8.86 -22.85
N VAL A 200 -9.26 -7.93 -23.64
CA VAL A 200 -8.16 -8.25 -24.58
C VAL A 200 -6.90 -8.68 -23.82
N ASN A 201 -6.52 -7.96 -22.76
CA ASN A 201 -5.33 -8.30 -21.97
C ASN A 201 -5.51 -9.64 -21.23
N ILE A 202 -6.68 -9.88 -20.63
CA ILE A 202 -7.01 -11.16 -19.99
C ILE A 202 -6.98 -12.31 -21.00
N THR A 203 -7.51 -12.10 -22.20
CA THR A 203 -7.50 -13.13 -23.27
C THR A 203 -6.08 -13.47 -23.71
N ARG A 204 -5.23 -12.45 -23.89
CA ARG A 204 -3.80 -12.63 -24.22
C ARG A 204 -3.05 -13.32 -23.08
N LEU A 205 -3.27 -12.86 -21.85
CA LEU A 205 -2.66 -13.45 -20.66
C LEU A 205 -3.02 -14.93 -20.53
N ARG A 206 -4.31 -15.29 -20.65
CA ARG A 206 -4.77 -16.70 -20.59
C ARG A 206 -4.05 -17.60 -21.61
N LYS A 207 -3.83 -17.10 -22.83
CA LYS A 207 -3.10 -17.84 -23.87
C LYS A 207 -1.64 -18.05 -23.51
N LYS A 208 -0.98 -17.00 -22.98
CA LYS A 208 0.46 -17.03 -22.63
C LYS A 208 0.77 -17.94 -21.46
N ILE A 209 -0.09 -17.96 -20.43
CA ILE A 209 0.11 -18.82 -19.24
C ILE A 209 -0.49 -20.24 -19.40
N GLY A 210 -0.96 -20.58 -20.59
CA GLY A 210 -1.35 -21.93 -20.95
C GLY A 210 -2.43 -22.55 -20.04
N THR A 211 -2.13 -23.68 -19.43
CA THR A 211 -3.05 -24.41 -18.56
C THR A 211 -3.55 -23.57 -17.36
N TYR A 212 -2.72 -22.66 -16.87
CA TYR A 212 -3.08 -21.73 -15.79
C TYR A 212 -4.11 -20.69 -16.21
N GLY A 213 -4.22 -20.39 -17.51
CA GLY A 213 -5.25 -19.48 -18.03
C GLY A 213 -6.67 -19.89 -17.71
N LYS A 214 -6.94 -21.20 -17.58
CA LYS A 214 -8.25 -21.73 -17.18
C LYS A 214 -8.63 -21.43 -15.72
N ARG A 215 -7.67 -21.02 -14.91
CA ARG A 215 -7.88 -20.61 -13.50
C ARG A 215 -8.31 -19.15 -13.35
N ILE A 216 -8.13 -18.36 -14.40
CA ILE A 216 -8.69 -17.01 -14.47
C ILE A 216 -10.13 -17.16 -14.97
N VAL A 217 -11.09 -17.11 -14.05
CA VAL A 217 -12.53 -17.24 -14.36
C VAL A 217 -13.10 -15.83 -14.53
N THR A 218 -13.94 -15.63 -15.56
CA THR A 218 -14.66 -14.37 -15.81
C THR A 218 -16.14 -14.65 -15.92
#